data_e34a6cba80aee00628ae602c6bce75aa
#
_entry.id   e34a6cba80aee00628ae602c6bce75aa
#
_cell.length_a   1.000
_cell.length_b   1.000
_cell.length_c   1.000
_cell.angle_alpha   90.00
_cell.angle_beta   90.00
_cell.angle_gamma   90.00
#
_symmetry.space_group_name_H-M   'P 1'
#
loop_
_entity.id
_entity.type
_entity.pdbx_description
1 polymer ?
#
loop_
_entity_poly.entity_id
_entity_poly.type
_entity_poly.pdbx_seq_one_letter_code
_entity_poly.pdbx_strand_id
1 'polypeptide(L)'
;MADMPTGFWSGWIAVVTLVSLAALGWLVFSVYFSSDADTQSEQHVWDETLKEGSNPAPMWWFWLILSTMVFSVVYLMLYPGLGGYSGALKWSQAGRLDESFASYGERFGPIRHEIADASLESLQSDDAIMASARRIFDRKCGICHGADAGGQASRFPDLTDDVWQWGEGLEQIEETIRSGRQATMVGWQAVLGDDGVGQVAHYVLSLRESGEAHDVEGGRTSYGQFCVACHGPTGEGNVALGAPNLTDDVWLYGGSVEDIEQTVAFGRHGHMPAFNDRLDDTQIRMLLAWLTR
;
A
#
# COMPACT_ATOMS: atom_id res chain seq x y z
N MET A 1 -10.19 13.34 20.93
CA MET A 1 -9.78 14.76 21.16
C MET A 1 -8.26 14.86 21.43
N ALA A 2 -7.47 14.00 20.81
CA ALA A 2 -6.02 13.95 21.04
C ALA A 2 -5.23 15.12 20.43
N ASP A 3 -5.83 15.89 19.54
CA ASP A 3 -5.10 16.85 18.67
C ASP A 3 -5.28 18.32 19.07
N MET A 4 -5.93 18.59 20.20
CA MET A 4 -6.08 19.98 20.66
C MET A 4 -4.88 20.39 21.50
N PRO A 5 -4.22 21.54 21.18
CA PRO A 5 -3.10 22.03 21.96
C PRO A 5 -3.52 22.32 23.40
N THR A 6 -2.73 21.88 24.36
CA THR A 6 -3.00 22.06 25.79
C THR A 6 -2.13 23.15 26.40
N GLY A 7 -2.58 23.72 27.50
CA GLY A 7 -1.81 24.62 28.34
C GLY A 7 -1.32 25.88 27.61
N PHE A 8 -0.03 26.16 27.68
CA PHE A 8 0.61 27.37 27.13
C PHE A 8 0.28 27.61 25.65
N TRP A 9 0.37 26.60 24.82
CA TRP A 9 0.16 26.74 23.37
C TRP A 9 -1.29 27.09 23.01
N SER A 10 -2.26 26.59 23.75
CA SER A 10 -3.66 26.96 23.58
C SER A 10 -3.89 28.44 23.89
N GLY A 11 -3.36 28.92 25.01
CA GLY A 11 -3.42 30.36 25.37
C GLY A 11 -2.68 31.24 24.35
N TRP A 12 -1.50 30.83 23.92
CA TRP A 12 -0.71 31.54 22.92
C TRP A 12 -1.47 31.72 21.59
N ILE A 13 -2.03 30.65 21.06
CA ILE A 13 -2.83 30.68 19.81
C ILE A 13 -4.03 31.64 19.98
N ALA A 14 -4.78 31.53 21.07
CA ALA A 14 -5.93 32.40 21.33
C ALA A 14 -5.54 33.88 21.41
N VAL A 15 -4.49 34.22 22.17
CA VAL A 15 -4.02 35.58 22.32
C VAL A 15 -3.53 36.17 21.01
N VAL A 16 -2.65 35.45 20.29
CA VAL A 16 -2.11 35.94 19.00
C VAL A 16 -3.24 36.13 17.98
N THR A 17 -4.18 35.20 17.89
CA THR A 17 -5.30 35.31 16.95
C THR A 17 -6.19 36.52 17.26
N LEU A 18 -6.60 36.69 18.53
CA LEU A 18 -7.47 37.80 18.91
C LEU A 18 -6.76 39.15 18.79
N VAL A 19 -5.50 39.24 19.19
CA VAL A 19 -4.69 40.48 19.03
C VAL A 19 -4.52 40.83 17.55
N SER A 20 -4.22 39.82 16.70
CA SER A 20 -4.08 40.05 15.26
C SER A 20 -5.39 40.52 14.60
N LEU A 21 -6.54 39.94 14.96
CA LEU A 21 -7.84 40.40 14.48
C LEU A 21 -8.16 41.82 14.97
N ALA A 22 -7.90 42.11 16.23
CA ALA A 22 -8.11 43.46 16.79
C ALA A 22 -7.20 44.51 16.11
N ALA A 23 -5.91 44.19 15.93
CA ALA A 23 -4.93 45.07 15.27
C ALA A 23 -5.30 45.30 13.80
N LEU A 24 -5.74 44.24 13.07
CA LEU A 24 -6.22 44.37 11.71
C LEU A 24 -7.48 45.25 11.61
N GLY A 25 -8.45 45.04 12.51
CA GLY A 25 -9.66 45.87 12.58
C GLY A 25 -9.34 47.33 12.85
N TRP A 26 -8.44 47.58 13.80
CA TRP A 26 -7.96 48.96 14.10
C TRP A 26 -7.24 49.59 12.89
N LEU A 27 -6.37 48.86 12.23
CA LEU A 27 -5.65 49.31 11.05
C LEU A 27 -6.61 49.69 9.91
N VAL A 28 -7.56 48.80 9.59
CA VAL A 28 -8.56 49.06 8.55
C VAL A 28 -9.39 50.28 8.87
N PHE A 29 -9.87 50.38 10.13
CA PHE A 29 -10.65 51.53 10.55
C PHE A 29 -9.85 52.81 10.49
N SER A 30 -8.59 52.80 10.95
CA SER A 30 -7.71 53.99 10.90
C SER A 30 -7.45 54.48 9.46
N VAL A 31 -7.22 53.56 8.52
CA VAL A 31 -6.97 53.90 7.10
C VAL A 31 -8.17 54.57 6.44
N TYR A 32 -9.38 54.14 6.76
CA TYR A 32 -10.59 54.64 6.11
C TYR A 32 -11.28 55.80 6.84
N PHE A 33 -11.03 56.01 8.14
CA PHE A 33 -11.77 56.98 8.97
C PHE A 33 -10.87 57.94 9.74
N SER A 34 -9.51 57.86 9.62
CA SER A 34 -8.66 58.87 10.22
C SER A 34 -8.72 60.16 9.38
N SER A 35 -8.96 61.29 10.08
CA SER A 35 -9.13 62.60 9.48
C SER A 35 -7.79 63.32 9.19
N ASP A 36 -6.73 62.64 8.94
CA ASP A 36 -5.45 63.29 8.60
C ASP A 36 -5.48 63.84 7.18
N ALA A 37 -6.20 64.97 7.08
CA ALA A 37 -6.29 65.77 5.86
C ALA A 37 -5.01 66.59 5.60
N ASP A 38 -3.90 66.30 6.25
CA ASP A 38 -2.68 67.14 6.14
C ASP A 38 -1.41 66.30 6.07
N THR A 39 -1.35 65.44 5.07
CA THR A 39 -0.06 64.97 4.63
C THR A 39 0.17 65.40 3.17
N GLN A 40 0.62 66.63 3.02
CA GLN A 40 1.64 66.89 2.01
C GLN A 40 2.92 66.14 2.41
N SER A 41 2.82 64.81 2.60
CA SER A 41 3.98 63.94 2.68
C SER A 41 4.63 64.07 1.33
N GLU A 42 5.91 64.50 1.30
CA GLU A 42 6.74 64.49 0.10
C GLU A 42 6.50 63.13 -0.59
N GLN A 43 5.83 63.18 -1.74
CA GLN A 43 5.52 61.98 -2.51
C GLN A 43 6.83 61.30 -2.82
N HIS A 44 7.07 60.13 -2.24
CA HIS A 44 8.26 59.37 -2.52
C HIS A 44 8.31 59.09 -4.02
N VAL A 45 9.35 59.55 -4.70
CA VAL A 45 9.52 59.36 -6.14
C VAL A 45 10.41 58.12 -6.32
N TRP A 46 9.82 57.08 -6.86
CA TRP A 46 10.54 55.89 -7.26
C TRP A 46 11.12 56.12 -8.66
N ASP A 47 12.40 55.83 -8.85
CA ASP A 47 13.02 55.78 -10.18
C ASP A 47 12.83 57.08 -11.02
N GLU A 48 13.02 58.25 -10.39
CA GLU A 48 12.96 59.61 -10.97
C GLU A 48 11.58 60.05 -11.53
N THR A 49 10.71 59.16 -11.93
CA THR A 49 9.45 59.49 -12.62
C THR A 49 8.18 58.82 -12.05
N LEU A 50 8.30 57.76 -11.28
CA LEU A 50 7.16 57.04 -10.70
C LEU A 50 6.80 57.67 -9.35
N LYS A 51 5.61 58.25 -9.26
CA LYS A 51 5.03 58.76 -8.02
C LYS A 51 3.85 57.90 -7.59
N GLU A 52 3.74 57.66 -6.28
CA GLU A 52 2.55 57.05 -5.72
C GLU A 52 1.37 58.02 -5.90
N GLY A 53 0.27 57.54 -6.50
CA GLY A 53 -0.95 58.33 -6.62
C GLY A 53 -1.63 58.51 -5.25
N SER A 54 -2.15 59.70 -4.96
CA SER A 54 -2.89 60.00 -3.73
C SER A 54 -4.34 59.50 -3.75
N ASN A 55 -4.63 58.45 -4.52
CA ASN A 55 -6.00 57.93 -4.58
C ASN A 55 -6.32 57.12 -3.33
N PRO A 56 -7.41 57.46 -2.62
CA PRO A 56 -7.84 56.70 -1.45
C PRO A 56 -8.21 55.26 -1.86
N ALA A 57 -8.00 54.32 -0.95
CA ALA A 57 -8.36 52.94 -1.19
C ALA A 57 -9.88 52.81 -1.45
N PRO A 58 -10.30 52.02 -2.47
CA PRO A 58 -11.71 51.93 -2.83
C PRO A 58 -12.57 51.44 -1.67
N MET A 59 -13.75 52.03 -1.43
CA MET A 59 -14.64 51.67 -0.33
C MET A 59 -15.14 50.21 -0.38
N TRP A 60 -15.16 49.56 -1.56
CA TRP A 60 -15.52 48.17 -1.64
C TRP A 60 -14.51 47.24 -0.98
N TRP A 61 -13.22 47.62 -0.90
CA TRP A 61 -12.21 46.88 -0.15
C TRP A 61 -12.49 46.90 1.36
N PHE A 62 -12.95 48.06 1.89
CA PHE A 62 -13.37 48.15 3.28
C PHE A 62 -14.48 47.13 3.58
N TRP A 63 -15.51 47.07 2.74
CA TRP A 63 -16.61 46.14 2.94
C TRP A 63 -16.18 44.69 2.76
N LEU A 64 -15.29 44.40 1.83
CA LEU A 64 -14.71 43.07 1.65
C LEU A 64 -13.94 42.62 2.89
N ILE A 65 -13.03 43.46 3.39
CA ILE A 65 -12.22 43.12 4.56
C ILE A 65 -13.10 43.02 5.83
N LEU A 66 -14.02 43.94 6.01
CA LEU A 66 -14.97 43.90 7.13
C LEU A 66 -15.80 42.60 7.12
N SER A 67 -16.35 42.23 5.96
CA SER A 67 -17.12 41.00 5.82
C SER A 67 -16.31 39.73 6.11
N THR A 68 -15.05 39.67 5.65
CA THR A 68 -14.14 38.56 5.97
C THR A 68 -13.75 38.52 7.42
N MET A 69 -13.61 39.67 8.10
CA MET A 69 -13.35 39.74 9.53
C MET A 69 -14.57 39.23 10.33
N VAL A 70 -15.79 39.68 9.99
CA VAL A 70 -17.03 39.21 10.61
C VAL A 70 -17.16 37.69 10.40
N PHE A 71 -16.93 37.23 9.17
CA PHE A 71 -16.91 35.79 8.87
C PHE A 71 -15.90 35.05 9.76
N SER A 72 -14.66 35.56 9.89
CA SER A 72 -13.62 34.93 10.72
C SER A 72 -14.03 34.82 12.19
N VAL A 73 -14.65 35.88 12.75
CA VAL A 73 -15.15 35.86 14.13
C VAL A 73 -16.26 34.81 14.29
N VAL A 74 -17.23 34.80 13.38
CA VAL A 74 -18.33 33.81 13.40
C VAL A 74 -17.77 32.39 13.24
N TYR A 75 -16.82 32.19 12.34
CA TYR A 75 -16.16 30.90 12.14
C TYR A 75 -15.45 30.41 13.41
N LEU A 76 -14.66 31.28 14.06
CA LEU A 76 -13.96 30.95 15.31
C LEU A 76 -14.90 30.70 16.50
N MET A 77 -16.10 31.25 16.49
CA MET A 77 -17.15 30.93 17.47
C MET A 77 -17.76 29.55 17.22
N LEU A 78 -17.97 29.18 15.96
CA LEU A 78 -18.65 27.94 15.58
C LEU A 78 -17.71 26.73 15.56
N TYR A 79 -16.50 26.91 15.05
CA TYR A 79 -15.53 25.84 14.78
C TYR A 79 -14.28 25.95 15.67
N PRO A 80 -13.54 24.87 15.88
CA PRO A 80 -12.28 24.92 16.61
C PRO A 80 -11.24 25.74 15.83
N GLY A 81 -10.60 26.71 16.50
CA GLY A 81 -9.60 27.58 15.91
C GLY A 81 -8.88 28.43 16.95
N LEU A 82 -9.38 28.47 18.18
CA LEU A 82 -8.83 29.20 19.31
C LEU A 82 -8.19 28.24 20.33
N GLY A 83 -7.10 27.59 19.93
CA GLY A 83 -6.36 26.68 20.82
C GLY A 83 -7.24 25.52 21.33
N GLY A 84 -7.46 25.43 22.65
CA GLY A 84 -8.27 24.38 23.26
C GLY A 84 -9.80 24.56 23.16
N TYR A 85 -10.26 25.63 22.53
CA TYR A 85 -11.69 25.86 22.34
C TYR A 85 -12.26 25.01 21.19
N SER A 86 -13.22 24.14 21.49
CA SER A 86 -13.78 23.18 20.53
C SER A 86 -14.84 23.75 19.57
N GLY A 87 -15.14 25.07 19.67
CA GLY A 87 -16.24 25.69 18.93
C GLY A 87 -17.63 25.31 19.45
N ALA A 88 -18.66 26.14 19.18
CA ALA A 88 -20.03 25.90 19.57
C ALA A 88 -20.61 24.62 18.92
N LEU A 89 -20.19 24.29 17.69
CA LEU A 89 -20.64 23.11 16.97
C LEU A 89 -19.89 21.83 17.40
N LYS A 90 -18.81 21.95 18.18
CA LYS A 90 -17.94 20.82 18.61
C LYS A 90 -17.51 19.93 17.44
N TRP A 91 -17.45 20.49 16.24
CA TRP A 91 -17.09 19.78 15.03
C TRP A 91 -15.57 19.75 14.86
N SER A 92 -15.00 18.60 14.57
CA SER A 92 -13.60 18.47 14.15
C SER A 92 -13.47 17.34 13.15
N GLN A 93 -12.42 17.39 12.31
CA GLN A 93 -12.12 16.31 11.38
C GLN A 93 -11.84 14.98 12.09
N ALA A 94 -11.11 15.04 13.22
CA ALA A 94 -10.86 13.85 14.05
C ALA A 94 -12.16 13.27 14.61
N GLY A 95 -13.05 14.11 15.18
CA GLY A 95 -14.34 13.65 15.67
C GLY A 95 -15.22 13.02 14.58
N ARG A 96 -15.23 13.61 13.37
CA ARG A 96 -15.95 13.03 12.23
C ARG A 96 -15.35 11.70 11.78
N LEU A 97 -14.04 11.57 11.86
CA LEU A 97 -13.35 10.31 11.56
C LEU A 97 -13.73 9.24 12.59
N ASP A 98 -13.67 9.57 13.87
CA ASP A 98 -14.05 8.66 14.96
C ASP A 98 -15.53 8.21 14.83
N GLU A 99 -16.45 9.14 14.55
CA GLU A 99 -17.86 8.82 14.27
C GLU A 99 -18.00 7.90 13.05
N SER A 100 -17.22 8.14 12.00
CA SER A 100 -17.24 7.30 10.80
C SER A 100 -16.71 5.89 11.08
N PHE A 101 -15.64 5.76 11.87
CA PHE A 101 -15.16 4.45 12.32
C PHE A 101 -16.15 3.74 13.23
N ALA A 102 -16.78 4.46 14.17
CA ALA A 102 -17.80 3.87 15.03
C ALA A 102 -18.98 3.35 14.19
N SER A 103 -19.51 4.17 13.29
CA SER A 103 -20.63 3.78 12.42
C SER A 103 -20.27 2.64 11.47
N TYR A 104 -19.01 2.61 10.99
CA TYR A 104 -18.48 1.48 10.22
C TYR A 104 -18.42 0.20 11.06
N GLY A 105 -17.93 0.30 12.29
CA GLY A 105 -17.87 -0.83 13.23
C GLY A 105 -19.25 -1.39 13.57
N GLU A 106 -20.22 -0.51 13.87
CA GLU A 106 -21.60 -0.91 14.14
C GLU A 106 -22.26 -1.60 12.94
N ARG A 107 -22.04 -1.06 11.75
CA ARG A 107 -22.67 -1.58 10.52
C ARG A 107 -22.05 -2.90 10.04
N PHE A 108 -20.72 -3.01 10.07
CA PHE A 108 -20.00 -4.13 9.49
C PHE A 108 -19.46 -5.13 10.52
N GLY A 109 -19.43 -4.75 11.80
CA GLY A 109 -18.98 -5.63 12.89
C GLY A 109 -19.69 -6.98 12.92
N PRO A 110 -21.02 -7.04 12.91
CA PRO A 110 -21.75 -8.31 12.90
C PRO A 110 -21.41 -9.22 11.74
N ILE A 111 -21.31 -8.64 10.51
CA ILE A 111 -20.96 -9.39 9.30
C ILE A 111 -19.52 -9.93 9.39
N ARG A 112 -18.59 -9.15 9.96
CA ARG A 112 -17.20 -9.57 10.14
C ARG A 112 -17.06 -10.71 11.14
N HIS A 113 -17.83 -10.69 12.23
CA HIS A 113 -17.90 -11.80 13.17
C HIS A 113 -18.48 -13.05 12.51
N GLU A 114 -19.57 -12.93 11.76
CA GLU A 114 -20.15 -14.04 11.02
C GLU A 114 -19.13 -14.68 10.06
N ILE A 115 -18.38 -13.87 9.28
CA ILE A 115 -17.34 -14.37 8.39
C ILE A 115 -16.18 -15.02 9.19
N ALA A 116 -15.82 -14.46 10.33
CA ALA A 116 -14.74 -15.01 11.17
C ALA A 116 -15.08 -16.39 11.73
N ASP A 117 -16.35 -16.60 12.09
CA ASP A 117 -16.83 -17.84 12.72
C ASP A 117 -17.31 -18.89 11.69
N ALA A 118 -17.59 -18.50 10.44
CA ALA A 118 -18.08 -19.41 9.40
C ALA A 118 -17.00 -20.41 8.95
N SER A 119 -17.43 -21.63 8.54
CA SER A 119 -16.53 -22.57 7.85
C SER A 119 -16.16 -22.07 6.45
N LEU A 120 -15.03 -22.51 5.91
CA LEU A 120 -14.61 -22.11 4.56
C LEU A 120 -15.62 -22.55 3.50
N GLU A 121 -16.19 -23.75 3.62
CA GLU A 121 -17.22 -24.26 2.72
C GLU A 121 -18.48 -23.38 2.74
N SER A 122 -18.85 -22.86 3.92
CA SER A 122 -19.98 -21.92 4.04
C SER A 122 -19.66 -20.61 3.32
N LEU A 123 -18.43 -20.08 3.47
CA LEU A 123 -18.01 -18.86 2.78
C LEU A 123 -17.94 -19.05 1.26
N GLN A 124 -17.46 -20.22 0.80
CA GLN A 124 -17.36 -20.58 -0.62
C GLN A 124 -18.73 -20.68 -1.30
N SER A 125 -19.76 -21.06 -0.53
CA SER A 125 -21.15 -21.16 -1.01
C SER A 125 -21.90 -19.82 -1.05
N ASP A 126 -21.35 -18.73 -0.46
CA ASP A 126 -21.95 -17.40 -0.45
C ASP A 126 -21.44 -16.54 -1.60
N ASP A 127 -22.26 -16.34 -2.62
CA ASP A 127 -21.92 -15.55 -3.81
C ASP A 127 -21.52 -14.10 -3.49
N ALA A 128 -22.10 -13.48 -2.47
CA ALA A 128 -21.81 -12.10 -2.10
C ALA A 128 -20.43 -11.98 -1.45
N ILE A 129 -20.08 -12.96 -0.62
CA ILE A 129 -18.76 -13.08 0.00
C ILE A 129 -17.71 -13.37 -1.08
N MET A 130 -17.96 -14.32 -1.98
CA MET A 130 -17.06 -14.66 -3.07
C MET A 130 -16.85 -13.48 -4.04
N ALA A 131 -17.89 -12.75 -4.38
CA ALA A 131 -17.78 -11.54 -5.17
C ALA A 131 -16.96 -10.43 -4.45
N SER A 132 -17.05 -10.38 -3.12
CA SER A 132 -16.26 -9.44 -2.31
C SER A 132 -14.79 -9.86 -2.24
N ALA A 133 -14.50 -11.15 -2.03
CA ALA A 133 -13.17 -11.72 -2.07
C ALA A 133 -12.49 -11.47 -3.42
N ARG A 134 -13.21 -11.70 -4.53
CA ARG A 134 -12.71 -11.39 -5.87
C ARG A 134 -12.34 -9.93 -6.04
N ARG A 135 -13.17 -8.99 -5.58
CA ARG A 135 -12.83 -7.55 -5.63
C ARG A 135 -11.59 -7.20 -4.81
N ILE A 136 -11.36 -7.89 -3.68
CA ILE A 136 -10.14 -7.72 -2.89
C ILE A 136 -8.95 -8.24 -3.69
N PHE A 137 -9.06 -9.44 -4.26
CA PHE A 137 -8.04 -10.06 -5.10
C PHE A 137 -7.66 -9.16 -6.28
N ASP A 138 -8.63 -8.70 -7.07
CA ASP A 138 -8.42 -7.85 -8.23
C ASP A 138 -7.63 -6.57 -7.87
N ARG A 139 -7.91 -5.98 -6.71
CA ARG A 139 -7.28 -4.74 -6.27
C ARG A 139 -5.90 -4.91 -5.63
N LYS A 140 -5.63 -6.05 -5.01
CA LYS A 140 -4.43 -6.27 -4.18
C LYS A 140 -3.46 -7.28 -4.76
N CYS A 141 -3.97 -8.29 -5.45
CA CYS A 141 -3.22 -9.45 -5.93
C CYS A 141 -3.16 -9.51 -7.47
N GLY A 142 -4.25 -9.12 -8.15
CA GLY A 142 -4.43 -9.25 -9.59
C GLY A 142 -3.40 -8.50 -10.43
N ILE A 143 -2.75 -7.46 -9.91
CA ILE A 143 -1.67 -6.75 -10.63
C ILE A 143 -0.47 -7.66 -10.93
N CYS A 144 -0.22 -8.64 -10.06
CA CYS A 144 0.85 -9.63 -10.21
C CYS A 144 0.30 -10.96 -10.73
N HIS A 145 -0.76 -11.48 -10.10
CA HIS A 145 -1.28 -12.81 -10.38
C HIS A 145 -2.34 -12.85 -11.50
N GLY A 146 -2.62 -11.74 -12.18
CA GLY A 146 -3.70 -11.69 -13.18
C GLY A 146 -5.08 -11.55 -12.54
N ALA A 147 -6.07 -11.00 -13.28
CA ALA A 147 -7.45 -10.88 -12.80
C ALA A 147 -8.17 -12.22 -12.69
N ASP A 148 -7.69 -13.22 -13.42
CA ASP A 148 -8.14 -14.62 -13.41
C ASP A 148 -7.35 -15.50 -12.45
N ALA A 149 -6.35 -14.95 -11.77
CA ALA A 149 -5.39 -15.64 -10.92
C ALA A 149 -4.43 -16.59 -11.66
N GLY A 150 -4.45 -16.62 -13.00
CA GLY A 150 -3.63 -17.47 -13.86
C GLY A 150 -2.16 -17.08 -13.94
N GLY A 151 -1.70 -16.14 -13.11
CA GLY A 151 -0.29 -15.74 -13.03
C GLY A 151 0.21 -14.94 -14.23
N GLN A 152 1.53 -14.86 -14.32
CA GLN A 152 2.25 -14.30 -15.48
C GLN A 152 3.50 -15.13 -15.70
N ALA A 153 3.57 -15.77 -16.86
CA ALA A 153 4.71 -16.61 -17.22
C ALA A 153 6.04 -15.91 -16.97
N SER A 154 7.00 -16.63 -16.43
CA SER A 154 8.35 -16.16 -16.05
C SER A 154 8.40 -15.09 -14.96
N ARG A 155 7.29 -14.80 -14.27
CA ARG A 155 7.23 -13.74 -13.24
C ARG A 155 6.45 -14.11 -11.99
N PHE A 156 5.19 -14.47 -12.17
CA PHE A 156 4.26 -14.69 -11.04
C PHE A 156 3.51 -16.01 -11.24
N PRO A 157 3.40 -16.83 -10.17
CA PRO A 157 2.79 -18.15 -10.28
C PRO A 157 1.29 -18.05 -10.61
N ASP A 158 0.80 -19.06 -11.30
CA ASP A 158 -0.59 -19.38 -11.45
C ASP A 158 -1.12 -19.82 -10.06
N LEU A 159 -2.25 -19.31 -9.64
CA LEU A 159 -2.90 -19.65 -8.38
C LEU A 159 -4.17 -20.49 -8.61
N THR A 160 -4.40 -20.91 -9.86
CA THR A 160 -5.53 -21.74 -10.26
C THR A 160 -5.13 -23.20 -10.52
N ASP A 161 -3.81 -23.47 -10.52
CA ASP A 161 -3.27 -24.81 -10.59
C ASP A 161 -3.17 -25.45 -9.20
N ASP A 162 -2.89 -26.75 -9.16
CA ASP A 162 -2.77 -27.53 -7.92
C ASP A 162 -1.34 -27.52 -7.35
N VAL A 163 -0.44 -26.66 -7.85
CA VAL A 163 0.98 -26.65 -7.47
C VAL A 163 1.31 -25.43 -6.60
N TRP A 164 1.54 -25.68 -5.33
CA TRP A 164 1.84 -24.64 -4.34
C TRP A 164 3.29 -24.75 -3.84
N GLN A 165 4.15 -23.91 -4.35
CA GLN A 165 5.59 -23.88 -4.00
C GLN A 165 5.86 -23.79 -2.49
N TRP A 166 4.97 -23.17 -1.71
CA TRP A 166 5.11 -22.97 -0.27
C TRP A 166 4.12 -23.82 0.54
N GLY A 167 3.49 -24.81 -0.12
CA GLY A 167 2.50 -25.72 0.45
C GLY A 167 1.06 -25.28 0.20
N GLU A 168 0.20 -26.27 0.00
CA GLU A 168 -1.22 -26.15 -0.34
C GLU A 168 -2.13 -26.00 0.88
N GLY A 169 -1.60 -26.19 2.10
CA GLY A 169 -2.39 -26.10 3.32
C GLY A 169 -2.88 -24.68 3.58
N LEU A 170 -4.06 -24.57 4.19
CA LEU A 170 -4.68 -23.28 4.51
C LEU A 170 -3.76 -22.38 5.34
N GLU A 171 -3.05 -22.97 6.32
CA GLU A 171 -2.10 -22.23 7.16
C GLU A 171 -0.91 -21.69 6.34
N GLN A 172 -0.42 -22.48 5.38
CA GLN A 172 0.68 -22.08 4.51
C GLN A 172 0.26 -20.97 3.54
N ILE A 173 -0.94 -21.04 2.99
CA ILE A 173 -1.49 -19.98 2.11
C ILE A 173 -1.75 -18.71 2.92
N GLU A 174 -2.34 -18.84 4.12
CA GLU A 174 -2.55 -17.72 5.04
C GLU A 174 -1.24 -17.04 5.41
N GLU A 175 -0.23 -17.84 5.82
CA GLU A 175 1.11 -17.32 6.13
C GLU A 175 1.75 -16.64 4.92
N THR A 176 1.57 -17.18 3.73
CA THR A 176 2.05 -16.58 2.49
C THR A 176 1.42 -15.21 2.24
N ILE A 177 0.13 -15.06 2.48
CA ILE A 177 -0.56 -13.76 2.35
C ILE A 177 -0.13 -12.79 3.46
N ARG A 178 -0.08 -13.24 4.71
CA ARG A 178 0.23 -12.37 5.86
C ARG A 178 1.66 -11.86 5.84
N SER A 179 2.61 -12.78 5.70
CA SER A 179 4.04 -12.49 5.90
C SER A 179 4.80 -12.30 4.59
N GLY A 180 4.16 -12.64 3.46
CA GLY A 180 4.84 -12.67 2.17
C GLY A 180 5.80 -13.85 2.05
N ARG A 181 6.49 -13.94 0.92
CA ARG A 181 7.50 -14.97 0.66
C ARG A 181 8.69 -14.39 -0.07
N GLN A 182 9.85 -14.93 0.24
CA GLN A 182 11.08 -14.62 -0.48
C GLN A 182 11.84 -15.91 -0.71
N ALA A 183 12.16 -16.18 -1.98
CA ALA A 183 12.99 -17.31 -2.37
C ALA A 183 14.14 -16.83 -3.25
N THR A 184 15.31 -17.42 -3.07
CA THR A 184 16.48 -17.12 -3.88
C THR A 184 17.17 -18.43 -4.27
N MET A 185 17.24 -18.69 -5.56
CA MET A 185 18.13 -19.70 -6.13
C MET A 185 19.38 -18.99 -6.63
N VAL A 186 20.56 -19.40 -6.18
CA VAL A 186 21.82 -18.82 -6.63
C VAL A 186 22.16 -19.32 -8.03
N GLY A 187 22.88 -18.49 -8.82
CA GLY A 187 23.40 -18.90 -10.12
C GLY A 187 24.67 -19.71 -9.97
N TRP A 188 24.80 -20.73 -10.80
CA TRP A 188 25.89 -21.71 -10.75
C TRP A 188 26.88 -21.61 -11.90
N GLN A 189 26.72 -20.67 -12.83
CA GLN A 189 27.58 -20.50 -14.00
C GLN A 189 29.08 -20.46 -13.67
N ALA A 190 29.43 -19.72 -12.62
CA ALA A 190 30.83 -19.57 -12.21
C ALA A 190 31.48 -20.86 -11.70
N VAL A 191 30.67 -21.81 -11.21
CA VAL A 191 31.13 -23.09 -10.62
C VAL A 191 31.08 -24.20 -11.64
N LEU A 192 30.01 -24.28 -12.44
CA LEU A 192 29.73 -25.39 -13.36
C LEU A 192 30.30 -25.15 -14.76
N GLY A 193 30.47 -23.89 -15.17
CA GLY A 193 30.75 -23.55 -16.57
C GLY A 193 29.57 -23.89 -17.49
N ASP A 194 29.70 -23.60 -18.79
CA ASP A 194 28.63 -23.83 -19.77
C ASP A 194 28.27 -25.31 -19.90
N ASP A 195 29.27 -26.17 -19.99
CA ASP A 195 29.07 -27.63 -20.13
C ASP A 195 28.37 -28.23 -18.91
N GLY A 196 28.76 -27.83 -17.70
CA GLY A 196 28.14 -28.34 -16.47
C GLY A 196 26.72 -27.85 -16.28
N VAL A 197 26.41 -26.60 -16.66
CA VAL A 197 25.04 -26.06 -16.67
C VAL A 197 24.15 -26.86 -17.60
N GLY A 198 24.59 -27.13 -18.83
CA GLY A 198 23.85 -27.95 -19.79
C GLY A 198 23.62 -29.37 -19.28
N GLN A 199 24.64 -30.02 -18.72
CA GLN A 199 24.50 -31.37 -18.13
C GLN A 199 23.46 -31.41 -17.00
N VAL A 200 23.46 -30.39 -16.10
CA VAL A 200 22.47 -30.30 -15.00
C VAL A 200 21.07 -30.07 -15.58
N ALA A 201 20.93 -29.22 -16.60
CA ALA A 201 19.64 -28.96 -17.23
C ALA A 201 19.04 -30.24 -17.85
N HIS A 202 19.84 -31.01 -18.57
CA HIS A 202 19.40 -32.29 -19.09
C HIS A 202 19.06 -33.32 -18.01
N TYR A 203 19.84 -33.36 -16.92
CA TYR A 203 19.51 -34.23 -15.77
C TYR A 203 18.17 -33.83 -15.12
N VAL A 204 17.95 -32.52 -14.89
CA VAL A 204 16.69 -32.01 -14.32
C VAL A 204 15.50 -32.39 -15.22
N LEU A 205 15.63 -32.24 -16.51
CA LEU A 205 14.59 -32.71 -17.46
C LEU A 205 14.32 -34.21 -17.37
N SER A 206 15.34 -35.02 -17.12
CA SER A 206 15.19 -36.47 -16.96
C SER A 206 14.48 -36.90 -15.68
N LEU A 207 14.29 -35.98 -14.70
CA LEU A 207 13.51 -36.25 -13.49
C LEU A 207 12.00 -36.28 -13.75
N ARG A 208 11.57 -35.73 -14.88
CA ARG A 208 10.15 -35.77 -15.28
C ARG A 208 9.80 -37.14 -15.84
N GLU A 209 8.58 -37.63 -15.65
CA GLU A 209 8.15 -38.94 -16.14
C GLU A 209 8.24 -39.10 -17.68
N SER A 210 8.17 -37.96 -18.41
CA SER A 210 8.25 -37.90 -19.87
C SER A 210 9.67 -37.57 -20.40
N GLY A 211 10.67 -37.50 -19.53
CA GLY A 211 12.00 -37.07 -19.88
C GLY A 211 12.72 -38.06 -20.82
N GLU A 212 13.26 -37.58 -21.94
CA GLU A 212 14.13 -38.40 -22.80
C GLU A 212 15.47 -38.67 -22.09
N ALA A 213 15.90 -39.92 -22.08
CA ALA A 213 17.17 -40.33 -21.48
C ALA A 213 18.33 -39.86 -22.34
N HIS A 214 18.91 -38.72 -22.02
CA HIS A 214 20.23 -38.30 -22.51
C HIS A 214 21.35 -38.83 -21.59
N ASP A 215 22.60 -38.71 -21.96
CA ASP A 215 23.73 -38.99 -21.07
C ASP A 215 23.72 -37.99 -19.90
N VAL A 216 23.12 -38.39 -18.79
CA VAL A 216 22.86 -37.52 -17.63
C VAL A 216 23.80 -37.73 -16.44
N GLU A 217 24.84 -38.58 -16.58
CA GLU A 217 25.69 -38.97 -15.42
C GLU A 217 26.49 -37.77 -14.87
N GLY A 218 27.02 -36.89 -15.72
CA GLY A 218 27.67 -35.66 -15.27
C GLY A 218 26.71 -34.71 -14.58
N GLY A 219 25.50 -34.56 -15.13
CA GLY A 219 24.42 -33.77 -14.55
C GLY A 219 23.96 -34.29 -13.18
N ARG A 220 23.80 -35.63 -13.05
CA ARG A 220 23.48 -36.30 -11.79
C ARG A 220 24.51 -36.02 -10.70
N THR A 221 25.79 -36.11 -11.05
CA THR A 221 26.86 -35.85 -10.11
C THR A 221 26.86 -34.42 -9.61
N SER A 222 26.73 -33.45 -10.53
CA SER A 222 26.65 -32.03 -10.19
C SER A 222 25.40 -31.69 -9.39
N TYR A 223 24.23 -32.26 -9.75
CA TYR A 223 22.99 -32.11 -9.01
C TYR A 223 23.14 -32.63 -7.57
N GLY A 224 23.73 -33.80 -7.40
CA GLY A 224 24.00 -34.40 -6.09
C GLY A 224 24.86 -33.54 -5.17
N GLN A 225 25.77 -32.74 -5.75
CA GLN A 225 26.66 -31.87 -4.99
C GLN A 225 26.05 -30.50 -4.65
N PHE A 226 25.30 -29.91 -5.54
CA PHE A 226 24.91 -28.51 -5.46
C PHE A 226 23.41 -28.25 -5.32
N CYS A 227 22.54 -29.18 -5.75
CA CYS A 227 21.11 -28.94 -5.87
C CYS A 227 20.26 -29.66 -4.84
N VAL A 228 20.69 -30.85 -4.38
CA VAL A 228 19.95 -31.73 -3.45
C VAL A 228 19.56 -31.04 -2.14
N ALA A 229 20.40 -30.15 -1.64
CA ALA A 229 20.13 -29.47 -0.36
C ALA A 229 18.81 -28.67 -0.36
N CYS A 230 18.42 -28.16 -1.52
CA CYS A 230 17.18 -27.40 -1.69
C CYS A 230 16.08 -28.20 -2.40
N HIS A 231 16.43 -28.92 -3.48
CA HIS A 231 15.46 -29.59 -4.35
C HIS A 231 15.20 -31.06 -4.01
N GLY A 232 15.90 -31.61 -2.98
CA GLY A 232 15.76 -33.02 -2.64
C GLY A 232 16.56 -33.97 -3.55
N PRO A 233 16.79 -35.22 -3.13
CA PRO A 233 17.60 -36.17 -3.89
C PRO A 233 16.94 -36.65 -5.18
N THR A 234 15.62 -36.59 -5.25
CA THR A 234 14.80 -37.01 -6.39
C THR A 234 14.11 -35.83 -7.09
N GLY A 235 14.33 -34.60 -6.64
CA GLY A 235 13.82 -33.39 -7.28
C GLY A 235 12.44 -32.95 -6.79
N GLU A 236 11.90 -33.55 -5.72
CA GLU A 236 10.57 -33.21 -5.20
C GLU A 236 10.45 -31.84 -4.53
N GLY A 237 11.55 -31.12 -4.45
CA GLY A 237 11.55 -29.76 -3.88
C GLY A 237 11.57 -29.73 -2.34
N ASN A 238 11.40 -28.55 -1.79
CA ASN A 238 11.30 -28.34 -0.34
C ASN A 238 10.40 -27.14 -0.03
N VAL A 239 9.21 -27.41 0.41
CA VAL A 239 8.18 -26.41 0.77
C VAL A 239 8.69 -25.42 1.82
N ALA A 240 9.49 -25.84 2.80
CA ALA A 240 9.98 -24.96 3.84
C ALA A 240 10.99 -23.92 3.34
N LEU A 241 11.69 -24.23 2.24
CA LEU A 241 12.66 -23.35 1.59
C LEU A 241 12.07 -22.62 0.38
N GLY A 242 10.86 -22.99 -0.05
CA GLY A 242 10.27 -22.53 -1.30
C GLY A 242 11.07 -22.99 -2.52
N ALA A 243 11.71 -24.16 -2.44
CA ALA A 243 12.35 -24.79 -3.57
C ALA A 243 11.31 -25.62 -4.33
N PRO A 244 11.06 -25.32 -5.63
CA PRO A 244 10.00 -25.98 -6.38
C PRO A 244 10.31 -27.46 -6.63
N ASN A 245 9.25 -28.23 -6.80
CA ASN A 245 9.30 -29.57 -7.37
C ASN A 245 9.81 -29.49 -8.82
N LEU A 246 10.77 -30.33 -9.17
CA LEU A 246 11.38 -30.40 -10.50
C LEU A 246 10.91 -31.63 -11.30
N THR A 247 10.01 -32.43 -10.71
CA THR A 247 9.49 -33.66 -11.32
C THR A 247 8.11 -33.50 -11.96
N ASP A 248 7.43 -32.37 -11.70
CA ASP A 248 6.15 -32.03 -12.30
C ASP A 248 6.27 -31.26 -13.61
N ASP A 249 5.12 -30.94 -14.22
CA ASP A 249 5.07 -30.22 -15.49
C ASP A 249 4.80 -28.71 -15.33
N VAL A 250 4.81 -28.18 -14.07
CA VAL A 250 4.53 -26.77 -13.78
C VAL A 250 5.82 -25.98 -13.60
N TRP A 251 6.13 -25.17 -14.59
CA TRP A 251 7.40 -24.44 -14.67
C TRP A 251 7.18 -22.93 -14.82
N LEU A 252 7.27 -22.21 -13.72
CA LEU A 252 7.09 -20.75 -13.73
C LEU A 252 8.03 -20.03 -14.69
N TYR A 253 9.30 -20.47 -14.78
CA TYR A 253 10.32 -19.82 -15.60
C TYR A 253 10.58 -20.51 -16.95
N GLY A 254 9.67 -21.41 -17.36
CA GLY A 254 9.79 -22.22 -18.55
C GLY A 254 10.51 -23.55 -18.30
N GLY A 255 10.08 -24.58 -19.03
CA GLY A 255 10.54 -25.97 -18.88
C GLY A 255 11.33 -26.51 -20.09
N SER A 256 11.78 -25.64 -21.00
CA SER A 256 12.74 -26.03 -22.07
C SER A 256 14.14 -26.18 -21.48
N VAL A 257 15.02 -26.88 -22.24
CA VAL A 257 16.45 -27.01 -21.86
C VAL A 257 17.04 -25.62 -21.63
N GLU A 258 16.81 -24.71 -22.55
CA GLU A 258 17.35 -23.36 -22.55
C GLU A 258 16.85 -22.54 -21.34
N ASP A 259 15.58 -22.68 -20.95
CA ASP A 259 15.00 -22.01 -19.77
C ASP A 259 15.63 -22.52 -18.48
N ILE A 260 15.85 -23.84 -18.39
CA ILE A 260 16.48 -24.48 -17.23
C ILE A 260 17.96 -24.10 -17.17
N GLU A 261 18.69 -24.12 -18.31
CA GLU A 261 20.08 -23.64 -18.39
C GLU A 261 20.18 -22.19 -17.87
N GLN A 262 19.31 -21.31 -18.35
CA GLN A 262 19.27 -19.93 -17.89
C GLN A 262 19.00 -19.83 -16.37
N THR A 263 18.10 -20.67 -15.86
CA THR A 263 17.77 -20.72 -14.44
C THR A 263 18.94 -21.21 -13.61
N VAL A 264 19.62 -22.27 -14.05
CA VAL A 264 20.79 -22.81 -13.37
C VAL A 264 21.97 -21.85 -13.44
N ALA A 265 22.22 -21.27 -14.63
CA ALA A 265 23.35 -20.36 -14.83
C ALA A 265 23.25 -19.11 -13.96
N PHE A 266 22.11 -18.42 -13.97
CA PHE A 266 21.94 -17.09 -13.38
C PHE A 266 21.16 -17.07 -12.09
N GLY A 267 20.50 -18.17 -11.75
CA GLY A 267 19.63 -18.24 -10.57
C GLY A 267 18.30 -17.53 -10.76
N ARG A 268 17.49 -17.54 -9.70
CA ARG A 268 16.18 -16.86 -9.66
C ARG A 268 15.97 -16.19 -8.32
N HIS A 269 15.23 -15.09 -8.35
CA HIS A 269 14.85 -14.35 -7.15
C HIS A 269 13.38 -14.00 -7.22
N GLY A 270 12.60 -14.54 -6.29
CA GLY A 270 11.18 -14.28 -6.13
C GLY A 270 10.88 -13.51 -4.86
N HIS A 271 9.96 -12.57 -4.92
CA HIS A 271 9.49 -11.82 -3.75
C HIS A 271 7.99 -11.56 -3.85
N MET A 272 7.23 -12.07 -2.89
CA MET A 272 5.85 -11.71 -2.63
C MET A 272 5.80 -10.85 -1.36
N PRO A 273 5.29 -9.62 -1.41
CA PRO A 273 5.23 -8.76 -0.22
C PRO A 273 4.21 -9.26 0.80
N ALA A 274 4.39 -8.89 2.06
CA ALA A 274 3.43 -9.10 3.13
C ALA A 274 2.18 -8.21 2.97
N PHE A 275 1.03 -8.73 3.39
CA PHE A 275 -0.25 -8.02 3.33
C PHE A 275 -0.94 -7.84 4.70
N ASN A 276 -0.34 -8.28 5.81
CA ASN A 276 -0.89 -8.13 7.16
C ASN A 276 -1.24 -6.69 7.55
N ASP A 277 -0.47 -5.69 7.06
CA ASP A 277 -0.72 -4.27 7.30
C ASP A 277 -1.74 -3.64 6.32
N ARG A 278 -2.17 -4.40 5.30
CA ARG A 278 -3.01 -3.92 4.19
C ARG A 278 -4.36 -4.60 4.10
N LEU A 279 -4.48 -5.75 4.75
CA LEU A 279 -5.68 -6.57 4.81
C LEU A 279 -5.96 -6.94 6.26
N ASP A 280 -7.22 -6.88 6.64
CA ASP A 280 -7.65 -7.40 7.94
C ASP A 280 -7.95 -8.92 7.89
N ASP A 281 -8.12 -9.51 9.07
CA ASP A 281 -8.33 -10.97 9.21
C ASP A 281 -9.56 -11.46 8.43
N THR A 282 -10.62 -10.68 8.39
CA THR A 282 -11.84 -11.02 7.64
C THR A 282 -11.56 -11.04 6.13
N GLN A 283 -10.79 -10.08 5.63
CA GLN A 283 -10.42 -10.00 4.22
C GLN A 283 -9.49 -11.16 3.82
N ILE A 284 -8.53 -11.51 4.68
CA ILE A 284 -7.63 -12.65 4.46
C ILE A 284 -8.45 -13.95 4.43
N ARG A 285 -9.37 -14.12 5.37
CA ARG A 285 -10.24 -15.30 5.41
C ARG A 285 -11.12 -15.44 4.16
N MET A 286 -11.68 -14.34 3.66
CA MET A 286 -12.42 -14.35 2.39
C MET A 286 -11.53 -14.71 1.20
N LEU A 287 -10.28 -14.21 1.17
CA LEU A 287 -9.32 -14.57 0.12
C LEU A 287 -8.93 -16.04 0.18
N LEU A 288 -8.72 -16.59 1.37
CA LEU A 288 -8.47 -18.03 1.55
C LEU A 288 -9.63 -18.86 0.98
N ALA A 289 -10.87 -18.54 1.35
CA ALA A 289 -12.04 -19.22 0.82
C ALA A 289 -12.14 -19.11 -0.72
N TRP A 290 -11.73 -17.98 -1.29
CA TRP A 290 -11.77 -17.76 -2.74
C TRP A 290 -10.66 -18.51 -3.48
N LEU A 291 -9.44 -18.57 -2.94
CA LEU A 291 -8.30 -19.24 -3.55
C LEU A 291 -8.37 -20.76 -3.48
N THR A 292 -9.07 -21.30 -2.48
CA THR A 292 -9.15 -22.76 -2.24
C THR A 292 -10.50 -23.39 -2.63
N ARG A 293 -11.29 -22.72 -3.48
CA ARG A 293 -12.61 -23.18 -3.93
C ARG A 293 -12.52 -24.19 -5.06
#